data_092fb3d2705f94cf15bec5abaf4b9ffd
#
_entry.id   092fb3d2705f94cf15bec5abaf4b9ffd
#
_cell.length_a   1.000
_cell.length_b   1.000
_cell.length_c   1.000
_cell.angle_alpha   90.00
_cell.angle_beta   90.00
_cell.angle_gamma   90.00
#
_symmetry.space_group_name_H-M   'P 1'
#
loop_
_entity.id
_entity.type
_entity.pdbx_description
1 polymer ?
#
loop_
_entity_poly.entity_id
_entity_poly.type
_entity_poly.pdbx_seq_one_letter_code
_entity_poly.pdbx_strand_id
1 'polypeptide(L)'
;GCGLCAARCPKHCISLVAEELGHLYPSVDQKKCIDCGLCQKACPSLHDTVCLYPSVAYAAWSKDEEDYRSSTSGGMASVLTHYFLANVGIVYGCTVIPGIEIKHIRIDNLKDAYKLKGSKYVQSSIVDVLSQIRQDVKDGTNVLFIGTPCQVTAVKRMYEEQPDNLFLVDLICHGVPSNKWLVDYIANTLKIKADKVSSIGFRLFEAFSLCVYNDDRLIYKSGDLWTHRYEDLYY
;
A
#
# COMPACT_ATOMS: atom_id res chain seq x y z
N GLY A 1 10.27 3.08 -5.49
CA GLY A 1 10.36 1.81 -6.17
C GLY A 1 9.54 0.71 -5.52
N CYS A 2 9.08 -0.27 -6.32
CA CYS A 2 8.24 -1.36 -5.82
C CYS A 2 9.04 -2.48 -5.11
N GLY A 3 10.38 -2.51 -5.22
CA GLY A 3 11.24 -3.51 -4.58
C GLY A 3 11.29 -4.88 -5.24
N LEU A 4 10.57 -5.12 -6.33
CA LEU A 4 10.56 -6.42 -7.01
C LEU A 4 11.96 -6.87 -7.45
N CYS A 5 12.81 -5.94 -7.92
CA CYS A 5 14.19 -6.24 -8.29
C CYS A 5 15.01 -6.78 -7.10
N ALA A 6 14.82 -6.22 -5.90
CA ALA A 6 15.45 -6.73 -4.68
C ALA A 6 14.95 -8.12 -4.30
N ALA A 7 13.62 -8.34 -4.35
CA ALA A 7 13.00 -9.62 -4.07
C ALA A 7 13.38 -10.74 -5.07
N ARG A 8 13.72 -10.37 -6.31
CA ARG A 8 14.14 -11.31 -7.38
C ARG A 8 15.64 -11.56 -7.41
N CYS A 9 16.42 -10.82 -6.64
CA CYS A 9 17.88 -10.94 -6.68
C CYS A 9 18.36 -12.19 -5.92
N PRO A 10 18.96 -13.20 -6.60
CA PRO A 10 19.41 -14.43 -5.93
C PRO A 10 20.63 -14.22 -5.03
N LYS A 11 21.32 -13.07 -5.20
CA LYS A 11 22.48 -12.69 -4.39
C LYS A 11 22.15 -11.65 -3.31
N HIS A 12 20.89 -11.22 -3.23
CA HIS A 12 20.45 -10.21 -2.27
C HIS A 12 21.35 -8.96 -2.27
N CYS A 13 21.84 -8.59 -3.47
CA CYS A 13 22.74 -7.46 -3.64
C CYS A 13 22.03 -6.15 -3.98
N ILE A 14 20.70 -6.11 -3.92
CA ILE A 14 19.91 -4.92 -4.21
C ILE A 14 19.19 -4.49 -2.94
N SER A 15 19.45 -3.26 -2.52
CA SER A 15 18.74 -2.56 -1.44
C SER A 15 17.91 -1.42 -2.03
N LEU A 16 16.88 -0.99 -1.31
CA LEU A 16 16.15 0.23 -1.64
C LEU A 16 16.67 1.37 -0.77
N VAL A 17 17.08 2.44 -1.40
CA VAL A 17 17.64 3.63 -0.74
C VAL A 17 16.72 4.82 -1.02
N ALA A 18 16.42 5.60 0.01
CA ALA A 18 15.65 6.83 -0.13
C ALA A 18 16.52 7.93 -0.77
N GLU A 19 16.00 8.59 -1.79
CA GLU A 19 16.56 9.83 -2.32
C GLU A 19 16.16 11.05 -1.49
N GLU A 20 16.61 12.22 -1.89
CA GLU A 20 16.36 13.51 -1.22
C GLU A 20 14.88 13.75 -0.94
N LEU A 21 14.00 13.45 -1.91
CA LEU A 21 12.55 13.58 -1.77
C LEU A 21 11.90 12.38 -1.04
N GLY A 22 12.70 11.39 -0.61
CA GLY A 22 12.25 10.25 0.17
C GLY A 22 11.63 9.10 -0.64
N HIS A 23 11.62 9.17 -1.97
CA HIS A 23 11.23 8.04 -2.80
C HIS A 23 12.34 6.98 -2.82
N LEU A 24 11.94 5.71 -2.77
CA LEU A 24 12.87 4.58 -2.73
C LEU A 24 13.34 4.18 -4.12
N TYR A 25 14.66 4.05 -4.29
CA TYR A 25 15.28 3.58 -5.54
C TYR A 25 16.22 2.40 -5.27
N PRO A 26 16.37 1.47 -6.25
CA PRO A 26 17.27 0.35 -6.09
C PRO A 26 18.72 0.78 -6.15
N SER A 27 19.51 0.35 -5.18
CA SER A 27 20.97 0.46 -5.15
C SER A 27 21.57 -0.94 -5.22
N VAL A 28 22.52 -1.15 -6.14
CA VAL A 28 23.13 -2.46 -6.40
C VAL A 28 24.54 -2.51 -5.84
N ASP A 29 24.80 -3.46 -4.95
CA ASP A 29 26.15 -3.80 -4.52
C ASP A 29 26.89 -4.56 -5.64
N GLN A 30 27.70 -3.82 -6.41
CA GLN A 30 28.43 -4.32 -7.57
C GLN A 30 29.41 -5.45 -7.23
N LYS A 31 29.91 -5.52 -5.97
CA LYS A 31 30.83 -6.56 -5.54
C LYS A 31 30.15 -7.92 -5.37
N LYS A 32 28.84 -7.93 -5.09
CA LYS A 32 28.04 -9.14 -4.93
C LYS A 32 27.23 -9.48 -6.18
N CYS A 33 27.05 -8.52 -7.09
CA CYS A 33 26.28 -8.71 -8.31
C CYS A 33 26.99 -9.69 -9.25
N ILE A 34 26.24 -10.67 -9.77
CA ILE A 34 26.72 -11.65 -10.75
C ILE A 34 26.22 -11.35 -12.18
N ASP A 35 25.66 -10.19 -12.37
CA ASP A 35 25.12 -9.67 -13.64
C ASP A 35 24.17 -10.65 -14.38
N CYS A 36 23.30 -11.32 -13.63
CA CYS A 36 22.34 -12.31 -14.16
C CYS A 36 21.11 -11.70 -14.87
N GLY A 37 20.90 -10.39 -14.81
CA GLY A 37 19.80 -9.67 -15.47
C GLY A 37 18.39 -9.91 -14.91
N LEU A 38 18.19 -10.76 -13.88
CA LEU A 38 16.87 -11.09 -13.34
C LEU A 38 16.11 -9.88 -12.79
N CYS A 39 16.81 -8.92 -12.20
CA CYS A 39 16.22 -7.67 -11.72
C CYS A 39 15.68 -6.79 -12.84
N GLN A 40 16.40 -6.72 -13.96
CA GLN A 40 15.99 -5.98 -15.16
C GLN A 40 14.78 -6.67 -15.81
N LYS A 41 14.85 -8.00 -16.01
CA LYS A 41 13.74 -8.80 -16.57
C LYS A 41 12.45 -8.68 -15.75
N ALA A 42 12.54 -8.58 -14.43
CA ALA A 42 11.38 -8.46 -13.54
C ALA A 42 10.82 -7.02 -13.47
N CYS A 43 11.63 -5.98 -13.77
CA CYS A 43 11.27 -4.60 -13.52
C CYS A 43 10.07 -4.12 -14.36
N PRO A 44 8.95 -3.70 -13.75
CA PRO A 44 7.81 -3.21 -14.51
C PRO A 44 8.08 -1.88 -15.25
N SER A 45 9.05 -1.10 -14.78
CA SER A 45 9.40 0.18 -15.41
C SER A 45 10.27 0.03 -16.67
N LEU A 46 10.83 -1.15 -16.92
CA LEU A 46 11.67 -1.44 -18.10
C LEU A 46 10.91 -2.21 -19.19
N HIS A 47 9.65 -2.52 -18.97
CA HIS A 47 8.84 -3.29 -19.91
C HIS A 47 7.45 -2.70 -20.03
N ASP A 48 6.86 -2.79 -21.20
CA ASP A 48 5.48 -2.36 -21.43
C ASP A 48 4.51 -3.13 -20.54
N THR A 49 3.61 -2.39 -19.92
CA THR A 49 2.52 -2.96 -19.15
C THR A 49 1.33 -3.19 -20.09
N VAL A 50 0.87 -4.43 -20.17
CA VAL A 50 -0.35 -4.73 -20.92
C VAL A 50 -1.53 -4.14 -20.16
N CYS A 51 -2.17 -3.12 -20.75
CA CYS A 51 -3.41 -2.58 -20.25
C CYS A 51 -4.56 -3.53 -20.63
N LEU A 52 -5.30 -3.99 -19.64
CA LEU A 52 -6.51 -4.78 -19.84
C LEU A 52 -7.72 -3.86 -19.72
N TYR A 53 -8.69 -4.02 -20.63
CA TYR A 53 -9.96 -3.34 -20.51
C TYR A 53 -10.88 -4.14 -19.59
N PRO A 54 -11.67 -3.47 -18.71
CA PRO A 54 -12.63 -4.16 -17.87
C PRO A 54 -13.72 -4.81 -18.73
N SER A 55 -14.04 -6.06 -18.43
CA SER A 55 -15.13 -6.77 -19.09
C SER A 55 -16.51 -6.31 -18.59
N VAL A 56 -16.58 -5.91 -17.32
CA VAL A 56 -17.82 -5.43 -16.65
C VAL A 56 -17.46 -4.33 -15.68
N ALA A 57 -18.35 -3.35 -15.51
CA ALA A 57 -18.27 -2.30 -14.50
C ALA A 57 -19.46 -2.40 -13.54
N TYR A 58 -19.21 -2.22 -12.25
CA TYR A 58 -20.22 -2.21 -11.21
C TYR A 58 -20.14 -0.93 -10.37
N ALA A 59 -21.28 -0.38 -9.97
CA ALA A 59 -21.38 0.54 -8.86
C ALA A 59 -21.75 -0.29 -7.61
N ALA A 60 -20.90 -0.26 -6.58
CA ALA A 60 -21.07 -1.09 -5.40
C ALA A 60 -20.64 -0.37 -4.12
N TRP A 61 -21.27 -0.73 -3.00
CA TRP A 61 -20.95 -0.25 -1.66
C TRP A 61 -21.26 -1.31 -0.62
N SER A 62 -20.66 -1.15 0.58
CA SER A 62 -20.95 -2.02 1.72
C SER A 62 -22.41 -1.88 2.14
N LYS A 63 -23.07 -3.01 2.42
CA LYS A 63 -24.43 -3.03 3.00
C LYS A 63 -24.40 -2.82 4.53
N ASP A 64 -23.27 -3.02 5.17
CA ASP A 64 -23.04 -2.69 6.56
C ASP A 64 -22.80 -1.19 6.69
N GLU A 65 -23.65 -0.49 7.43
CA GLU A 65 -23.60 0.98 7.52
C GLU A 65 -22.39 1.48 8.29
N GLU A 66 -21.96 0.77 9.32
CA GLU A 66 -20.75 1.12 10.07
C GLU A 66 -19.51 0.94 9.20
N ASP A 67 -19.42 -0.17 8.47
CA ASP A 67 -18.33 -0.42 7.52
C ASP A 67 -18.32 0.62 6.39
N TYR A 68 -19.48 0.97 5.85
CA TYR A 68 -19.62 1.99 4.82
C TYR A 68 -19.13 3.36 5.32
N ARG A 69 -19.59 3.81 6.49
CA ARG A 69 -19.24 5.12 7.07
C ARG A 69 -17.77 5.22 7.50
N SER A 70 -17.19 4.13 7.97
CA SER A 70 -15.78 4.08 8.40
C SER A 70 -14.79 3.77 7.28
N SER A 71 -15.28 3.53 6.06
CA SER A 71 -14.48 3.27 4.86
C SER A 71 -14.36 4.51 3.98
N THR A 72 -13.43 4.46 3.03
CA THR A 72 -13.37 5.45 1.95
C THR A 72 -14.19 4.96 0.75
N SER A 73 -14.89 5.88 0.08
CA SER A 73 -15.81 5.58 -1.03
C SER A 73 -16.88 4.55 -0.62
N GLY A 74 -17.17 3.54 -1.41
CA GLY A 74 -18.18 2.52 -1.13
C GLY A 74 -17.76 1.42 -0.16
N GLY A 75 -16.52 1.40 0.35
CA GLY A 75 -16.05 0.37 1.27
C GLY A 75 -15.71 -0.98 0.63
N MET A 76 -15.64 -1.08 -0.70
CA MET A 76 -15.45 -2.37 -1.38
C MET A 76 -14.16 -3.08 -1.01
N ALA A 77 -13.05 -2.36 -0.76
CA ALA A 77 -11.82 -2.98 -0.28
C ALA A 77 -12.02 -3.65 1.10
N SER A 78 -12.80 -3.02 1.99
CA SER A 78 -13.17 -3.61 3.28
C SER A 78 -14.06 -4.84 3.12
N VAL A 79 -15.08 -4.77 2.27
CA VAL A 79 -15.98 -5.92 1.98
C VAL A 79 -15.19 -7.11 1.45
N LEU A 80 -14.31 -6.90 0.49
CA LEU A 80 -13.45 -7.96 -0.06
C LEU A 80 -12.49 -8.53 1.00
N THR A 81 -11.92 -7.66 1.84
CA THR A 81 -11.05 -8.06 2.95
C THR A 81 -11.80 -8.98 3.93
N HIS A 82 -12.99 -8.58 4.38
CA HIS A 82 -13.81 -9.39 5.28
C HIS A 82 -14.22 -10.72 4.66
N TYR A 83 -14.64 -10.71 3.39
CA TYR A 83 -15.01 -11.93 2.68
C TYR A 83 -13.85 -12.93 2.59
N PHE A 84 -12.66 -12.46 2.19
CA PHE A 84 -11.48 -13.31 2.09
C PHE A 84 -11.07 -13.90 3.44
N LEU A 85 -10.96 -13.07 4.47
CA LEU A 85 -10.57 -13.51 5.80
C LEU A 85 -11.57 -14.47 6.45
N ALA A 86 -12.87 -14.31 6.15
CA ALA A 86 -13.90 -15.18 6.72
C ALA A 86 -14.01 -16.53 6.02
N ASN A 87 -13.70 -16.63 4.73
CA ASN A 87 -14.10 -17.79 3.93
C ASN A 87 -12.97 -18.43 3.12
N VAL A 88 -11.94 -17.67 2.73
CA VAL A 88 -11.11 -18.06 1.59
C VAL A 88 -9.62 -18.10 1.92
N GLY A 89 -9.04 -17.10 2.61
CA GLY A 89 -7.60 -17.09 2.78
C GLY A 89 -7.03 -15.85 3.50
N ILE A 90 -5.98 -15.31 2.93
CA ILE A 90 -5.12 -14.25 3.50
C ILE A 90 -5.25 -12.98 2.68
N VAL A 91 -5.13 -11.82 3.34
CA VAL A 91 -5.18 -10.51 2.69
C VAL A 91 -3.89 -9.75 2.93
N TYR A 92 -3.35 -9.16 1.87
CA TYR A 92 -2.27 -8.18 1.90
C TYR A 92 -2.80 -6.80 1.53
N GLY A 93 -2.60 -5.83 2.40
CA GLY A 93 -3.09 -4.47 2.19
C GLY A 93 -2.28 -3.44 2.98
N CYS A 94 -2.52 -2.18 2.69
CA CYS A 94 -1.77 -1.06 3.25
C CYS A 94 -2.27 -0.67 4.64
N THR A 95 -1.33 -0.45 5.56
CA THR A 95 -1.59 0.07 6.91
C THR A 95 -0.64 1.19 7.29
N VAL A 96 -0.96 1.86 8.39
CA VAL A 96 -0.04 2.76 9.11
C VAL A 96 0.53 2.00 10.30
N ILE A 97 1.85 1.97 10.41
CA ILE A 97 2.57 1.39 11.56
C ILE A 97 3.02 2.53 12.48
N PRO A 98 3.08 2.31 13.80
CA PRO A 98 3.60 3.31 14.74
C PRO A 98 4.94 3.88 14.28
N GLY A 99 5.13 5.20 14.43
CA GLY A 99 6.28 5.92 13.88
C GLY A 99 6.06 6.46 12.47
N ILE A 100 4.81 6.46 11.98
CA ILE A 100 4.40 7.03 10.67
C ILE A 100 5.02 6.26 9.49
N GLU A 101 5.18 4.96 9.61
CA GLU A 101 5.59 4.12 8.49
C GLU A 101 4.34 3.58 7.76
N ILE A 102 4.26 3.80 6.45
CA ILE A 102 3.16 3.31 5.61
C ILE A 102 3.66 2.12 4.79
N LYS A 103 3.09 0.95 5.05
CA LYS A 103 3.47 -0.26 4.34
C LYS A 103 2.35 -1.29 4.23
N HIS A 104 2.54 -2.24 3.34
CA HIS A 104 1.67 -3.41 3.26
C HIS A 104 2.02 -4.41 4.36
N ILE A 105 0.98 -5.01 4.89
CA ILE A 105 1.08 -6.12 5.86
C ILE A 105 0.23 -7.30 5.42
N ARG A 106 0.56 -8.47 5.95
CA ARG A 106 -0.20 -9.71 5.84
C ARG A 106 -1.21 -9.80 6.97
N ILE A 107 -2.44 -10.13 6.66
CA ILE A 107 -3.52 -10.37 7.62
C ILE A 107 -4.17 -11.71 7.31
N ASP A 108 -4.38 -12.53 8.34
CA ASP A 108 -4.98 -13.86 8.26
C ASP A 108 -6.15 -14.06 9.23
N ASN A 109 -6.60 -12.99 9.86
CA ASN A 109 -7.73 -13.04 10.78
C ASN A 109 -8.61 -11.79 10.70
N LEU A 110 -9.92 -11.96 10.96
CA LEU A 110 -10.91 -10.88 10.87
C LEU A 110 -10.68 -9.74 11.89
N LYS A 111 -10.09 -10.04 13.04
CA LYS A 111 -9.87 -9.04 14.10
C LYS A 111 -8.93 -7.93 13.65
N ASP A 112 -8.05 -8.23 12.71
CA ASP A 112 -7.06 -7.31 12.19
C ASP A 112 -7.51 -6.57 10.91
N ALA A 113 -8.68 -6.90 10.35
CA ALA A 113 -9.18 -6.32 9.11
C ALA A 113 -9.25 -4.78 9.15
N TYR A 114 -9.57 -4.20 10.31
CA TYR A 114 -9.65 -2.74 10.50
C TYR A 114 -8.32 -2.02 10.20
N LYS A 115 -7.17 -2.69 10.32
CA LYS A 115 -5.85 -2.13 10.05
C LYS A 115 -5.68 -1.71 8.58
N LEU A 116 -6.41 -2.36 7.67
CA LEU A 116 -6.35 -2.07 6.24
C LEU A 116 -7.33 -0.97 5.81
N LYS A 117 -8.26 -0.56 6.67
CA LYS A 117 -9.28 0.45 6.35
C LYS A 117 -8.68 1.82 6.05
N GLY A 118 -9.37 2.55 5.19
CA GLY A 118 -9.03 3.91 4.81
C GLY A 118 -7.88 4.02 3.80
N SER A 119 -8.01 4.92 2.85
CA SER A 119 -6.94 5.22 1.88
C SER A 119 -5.79 5.95 2.56
N LYS A 120 -4.56 5.58 2.22
CA LYS A 120 -3.33 6.26 2.66
C LYS A 120 -2.75 6.98 1.45
N TYR A 121 -2.81 8.32 1.46
CA TYR A 121 -2.38 9.13 0.31
C TYR A 121 -0.88 9.43 0.32
N VAL A 122 -0.08 8.44 0.66
CA VAL A 122 1.38 8.44 0.56
C VAL A 122 1.88 7.08 0.06
N GLN A 123 3.11 7.05 -0.44
CA GLN A 123 3.70 5.81 -0.92
C GLN A 123 3.84 4.79 0.20
N SER A 124 3.26 3.60 0.00
CA SER A 124 3.45 2.45 0.89
C SER A 124 4.51 1.50 0.35
N SER A 125 5.29 0.90 1.25
CA SER A 125 6.25 -0.15 0.88
C SER A 125 5.56 -1.51 0.79
N ILE A 126 5.90 -2.29 -0.25
CA ILE A 126 5.50 -3.70 -0.40
C ILE A 126 6.69 -4.67 -0.29
N VAL A 127 7.88 -4.16 -0.04
CA VAL A 127 9.14 -4.94 -0.10
C VAL A 127 9.08 -6.14 0.82
N ASP A 128 8.66 -5.92 2.07
CA ASP A 128 8.65 -6.95 3.11
C ASP A 128 7.62 -8.05 2.85
N VAL A 129 6.58 -7.78 2.07
CA VAL A 129 5.50 -8.75 1.81
C VAL A 129 5.68 -9.54 0.53
N LEU A 130 6.56 -9.14 -0.40
CA LEU A 130 6.73 -9.85 -1.67
C LEU A 130 7.16 -11.31 -1.49
N SER A 131 8.08 -11.58 -0.56
CA SER A 131 8.51 -12.95 -0.25
C SER A 131 7.41 -13.76 0.45
N GLN A 132 6.64 -13.12 1.33
CA GLN A 132 5.53 -13.74 2.04
C GLN A 132 4.39 -14.11 1.07
N ILE A 133 4.00 -13.20 0.15
CA ILE A 133 3.01 -13.48 -0.90
C ILE A 133 3.45 -14.69 -1.71
N ARG A 134 4.72 -14.74 -2.13
CA ARG A 134 5.25 -15.87 -2.91
C ARG A 134 5.17 -17.19 -2.15
N GLN A 135 5.44 -17.15 -0.84
CA GLN A 135 5.38 -18.35 -0.01
C GLN A 135 3.93 -18.81 0.18
N ASP A 136 3.03 -17.90 0.59
CA ASP A 136 1.62 -18.23 0.81
C ASP A 136 0.95 -18.80 -0.46
N VAL A 137 1.23 -18.20 -1.63
CA VAL A 137 0.74 -18.72 -2.93
C VAL A 137 1.30 -20.10 -3.22
N LYS A 138 2.61 -20.34 -2.98
CA LYS A 138 3.26 -21.63 -3.18
C LYS A 138 2.67 -22.72 -2.26
N ASP A 139 2.30 -22.33 -1.05
CA ASP A 139 1.70 -23.25 -0.06
C ASP A 139 0.22 -23.54 -0.36
N GLY A 140 -0.31 -23.01 -1.47
CA GLY A 140 -1.69 -23.25 -1.92
C GLY A 140 -2.73 -22.37 -1.19
N THR A 141 -2.30 -21.40 -0.39
CA THR A 141 -3.20 -20.48 0.29
C THR A 141 -3.77 -19.47 -0.71
N ASN A 142 -5.08 -19.22 -0.62
CA ASN A 142 -5.68 -18.12 -1.39
C ASN A 142 -5.21 -16.78 -0.85
N VAL A 143 -4.66 -15.95 -1.73
CA VAL A 143 -4.08 -14.66 -1.39
C VAL A 143 -4.83 -13.54 -2.11
N LEU A 144 -5.35 -12.58 -1.37
CA LEU A 144 -5.85 -11.31 -1.90
C LEU A 144 -4.78 -10.23 -1.67
N PHE A 145 -4.33 -9.59 -2.74
CA PHE A 145 -3.47 -8.41 -2.66
C PHE A 145 -4.23 -7.18 -3.14
N ILE A 146 -4.32 -6.16 -2.28
CA ILE A 146 -4.97 -4.87 -2.57
C ILE A 146 -3.88 -3.79 -2.55
N GLY A 147 -3.64 -3.13 -3.69
CA GLY A 147 -2.61 -2.11 -3.81
C GLY A 147 -2.84 -1.14 -4.96
N THR A 148 -1.89 -0.25 -5.19
CA THR A 148 -1.90 0.64 -6.36
C THR A 148 -1.51 -0.12 -7.63
N PRO A 149 -1.84 0.36 -8.85
CA PRO A 149 -1.54 -0.36 -10.10
C PRO A 149 -0.06 -0.75 -10.25
N CYS A 150 0.87 0.11 -9.84
CA CYS A 150 2.30 -0.21 -9.89
C CYS A 150 2.69 -1.34 -8.91
N GLN A 151 2.03 -1.44 -7.76
CA GLN A 151 2.25 -2.50 -6.77
C GLN A 151 1.63 -3.82 -7.25
N VAL A 152 0.40 -3.77 -7.76
CA VAL A 152 -0.26 -4.94 -8.36
C VAL A 152 0.55 -5.48 -9.54
N THR A 153 1.05 -4.61 -10.42
CA THR A 153 1.94 -5.00 -11.52
C THR A 153 3.21 -5.68 -11.00
N ALA A 154 3.80 -5.17 -9.91
CA ALA A 154 4.98 -5.80 -9.31
C ALA A 154 4.69 -7.21 -8.78
N VAL A 155 3.56 -7.39 -8.09
CA VAL A 155 3.15 -8.72 -7.59
C VAL A 155 2.84 -9.67 -8.75
N LYS A 156 2.11 -9.22 -9.78
CA LYS A 156 1.81 -10.02 -10.97
C LYS A 156 3.08 -10.49 -11.67
N ARG A 157 4.09 -9.63 -11.81
CA ARG A 157 5.38 -9.97 -12.46
C ARG A 157 6.29 -10.89 -11.64
N MET A 158 5.91 -11.28 -10.44
CA MET A 158 6.60 -12.37 -9.73
C MET A 158 6.38 -13.73 -10.40
N TYR A 159 5.34 -13.86 -11.21
CA TYR A 159 4.90 -15.09 -11.87
C TYR A 159 4.93 -14.92 -13.38
N GLU A 160 5.17 -15.99 -14.12
CA GLU A 160 5.03 -16.01 -15.59
C GLU A 160 3.56 -16.01 -15.98
N GLU A 161 2.77 -16.85 -15.30
CA GLU A 161 1.32 -16.87 -15.37
C GLU A 161 0.75 -16.63 -13.97
N GLN A 162 -0.35 -15.89 -13.87
CA GLN A 162 -0.98 -15.61 -12.59
C GLN A 162 -1.55 -16.90 -11.97
N PRO A 163 -1.13 -17.26 -10.75
CA PRO A 163 -1.66 -18.44 -10.07
C PRO A 163 -3.16 -18.28 -9.76
N ASP A 164 -3.91 -19.39 -9.83
CA ASP A 164 -5.37 -19.40 -9.57
C ASP A 164 -5.75 -18.98 -8.15
N ASN A 165 -4.82 -19.15 -7.20
CA ASN A 165 -4.99 -18.77 -5.79
C ASN A 165 -4.45 -17.35 -5.47
N LEU A 166 -4.09 -16.55 -6.48
CA LEU A 166 -3.67 -15.16 -6.32
C LEU A 166 -4.71 -14.21 -6.92
N PHE A 167 -5.36 -13.44 -6.07
CA PHE A 167 -6.36 -12.44 -6.42
C PHE A 167 -5.78 -11.05 -6.28
N LEU A 168 -5.89 -10.24 -7.32
CA LEU A 168 -5.29 -8.91 -7.41
C LEU A 168 -6.38 -7.85 -7.55
N VAL A 169 -6.32 -6.85 -6.68
CA VAL A 169 -7.20 -5.68 -6.72
C VAL A 169 -6.35 -4.43 -6.77
N ASP A 170 -6.43 -3.68 -7.85
CA ASP A 170 -5.77 -2.39 -7.94
C ASP A 170 -6.73 -1.24 -7.67
N LEU A 171 -6.19 -0.23 -7.00
CA LEU A 171 -6.88 1.00 -6.67
C LEU A 171 -6.63 2.01 -7.79
N ILE A 172 -7.62 2.86 -8.08
CA ILE A 172 -7.39 4.01 -8.96
C ILE A 172 -6.37 4.93 -8.27
N CYS A 173 -5.25 5.16 -8.95
CA CYS A 173 -4.14 5.95 -8.42
C CYS A 173 -3.57 6.86 -9.51
N HIS A 174 -3.37 8.12 -9.21
CA HIS A 174 -2.72 9.11 -10.08
C HIS A 174 -1.45 9.72 -9.45
N GLY A 175 -0.85 9.00 -8.52
CA GLY A 175 0.38 9.39 -7.85
C GLY A 175 0.19 9.62 -6.34
N VAL A 176 1.28 9.51 -5.62
CA VAL A 176 1.35 9.78 -4.18
C VAL A 176 2.73 10.34 -3.82
N PRO A 177 2.83 11.23 -2.83
CA PRO A 177 4.10 11.70 -2.29
C PRO A 177 4.82 10.57 -1.55
N SER A 178 6.09 10.78 -1.25
CA SER A 178 6.85 9.86 -0.40
C SER A 178 6.40 9.93 1.06
N ASN A 179 6.63 8.86 1.81
CA ASN A 179 6.34 8.85 3.24
C ASN A 179 7.13 9.93 4.02
N LYS A 180 8.32 10.28 3.54
CA LYS A 180 9.15 11.34 4.14
C LYS A 180 8.41 12.68 4.24
N TRP A 181 7.66 13.05 3.21
CA TRP A 181 6.91 14.31 3.21
C TRP A 181 5.85 14.35 4.32
N LEU A 182 5.13 13.24 4.53
CA LEU A 182 4.16 13.14 5.61
C LEU A 182 4.85 13.23 6.98
N VAL A 183 5.95 12.51 7.16
CA VAL A 183 6.75 12.54 8.40
C VAL A 183 7.26 13.94 8.67
N ASP A 184 7.84 14.60 7.67
CA ASP A 184 8.38 15.96 7.79
C ASP A 184 7.27 16.98 8.10
N TYR A 185 6.11 16.86 7.46
CA TYR A 185 4.96 17.71 7.74
C TYR A 185 4.48 17.56 9.19
N ILE A 186 4.28 16.33 9.65
CA ILE A 186 3.84 16.05 11.03
C ILE A 186 4.87 16.53 12.05
N ALA A 187 6.15 16.27 11.80
CA ALA A 187 7.21 16.64 12.74
C ALA A 187 7.52 18.14 12.72
N ASN A 188 7.66 18.73 11.53
CA ASN A 188 8.19 20.10 11.37
C ASN A 188 7.11 21.17 11.34
N THR A 189 5.93 20.86 10.76
CA THR A 189 4.81 21.82 10.67
C THR A 189 3.86 21.66 11.86
N LEU A 190 3.40 20.45 12.13
CA LEU A 190 2.47 20.21 13.24
C LEU A 190 3.17 20.11 14.59
N LYS A 191 4.50 19.98 14.64
CA LYS A 191 5.30 19.82 15.86
C LYS A 191 4.91 18.60 16.70
N ILE A 192 4.40 17.53 16.03
CA ILE A 192 4.03 16.28 16.66
C ILE A 192 5.19 15.29 16.47
N LYS A 193 5.66 14.70 17.58
CA LYS A 193 6.70 13.66 17.55
C LYS A 193 6.15 12.36 16.98
N ALA A 194 6.91 11.68 16.13
CA ALA A 194 6.50 10.42 15.48
C ALA A 194 6.12 9.31 16.47
N ASP A 195 6.80 9.24 17.62
CA ASP A 195 6.51 8.29 18.70
C ASP A 195 5.15 8.52 19.39
N LYS A 196 4.53 9.68 19.16
CA LYS A 196 3.18 10.02 19.64
C LYS A 196 2.08 9.78 18.60
N VAL A 197 2.43 9.24 17.44
CA VAL A 197 1.48 8.93 16.39
C VAL A 197 1.22 7.44 16.34
N SER A 198 0.02 7.02 16.73
CA SER A 198 -0.41 5.62 16.68
C SER A 198 -1.10 5.27 15.37
N SER A 199 -1.88 6.22 14.80
CA SER A 199 -2.54 6.04 13.52
C SER A 199 -2.80 7.37 12.81
N ILE A 200 -3.06 7.28 11.50
CA ILE A 200 -3.32 8.44 10.64
C ILE A 200 -4.52 8.11 9.75
N GLY A 201 -5.49 9.01 9.71
CA GLY A 201 -6.57 9.02 8.74
C GLY A 201 -6.37 10.14 7.72
N PHE A 202 -6.66 9.87 6.46
CA PHE A 202 -6.55 10.87 5.38
C PHE A 202 -7.91 11.32 4.87
N ARG A 203 -8.97 10.69 5.37
CA ARG A 203 -10.34 10.98 4.96
C ARG A 203 -11.30 10.57 6.06
N LEU A 204 -12.20 11.45 6.39
CA LEU A 204 -13.43 11.17 7.13
C LEU A 204 -14.57 10.95 6.12
N PHE A 205 -15.70 10.40 6.55
CA PHE A 205 -16.82 10.04 5.68
C PHE A 205 -17.22 11.18 4.70
N GLU A 206 -17.30 12.40 5.18
CA GLU A 206 -17.75 13.56 4.40
C GLU A 206 -16.66 14.56 4.03
N ALA A 207 -15.41 14.32 4.43
CA ALA A 207 -14.34 15.30 4.26
C ALA A 207 -12.98 14.66 4.01
N PHE A 208 -12.18 15.27 3.14
CA PHE A 208 -10.75 14.98 3.01
C PHE A 208 -10.00 15.73 4.10
N SER A 209 -9.70 15.06 5.18
CA SER A 209 -9.00 15.65 6.32
C SER A 209 -7.88 14.74 6.79
N LEU A 210 -6.69 15.32 6.99
CA LEU A 210 -5.61 14.63 7.69
C LEU A 210 -5.95 14.60 9.18
N CYS A 211 -6.08 13.40 9.73
CA CYS A 211 -6.31 13.16 11.14
C CYS A 211 -5.11 12.41 11.72
N VAL A 212 -4.57 12.89 12.83
CA VAL A 212 -3.48 12.23 13.55
C VAL A 212 -3.98 11.82 14.92
N TYR A 213 -3.72 10.56 15.28
CA TYR A 213 -4.17 9.96 16.53
C TYR A 213 -2.97 9.54 17.39
N ASN A 214 -3.15 9.69 18.70
CA ASN A 214 -2.32 9.07 19.72
C ASN A 214 -3.21 8.12 20.51
N ASP A 215 -2.99 6.83 20.37
CA ASP A 215 -3.94 5.78 20.72
C ASP A 215 -5.30 6.08 20.06
N ASP A 216 -6.39 6.08 20.77
CA ASP A 216 -7.72 6.39 20.21
C ASP A 216 -8.06 7.89 20.25
N ARG A 217 -7.12 8.73 20.72
CA ARG A 217 -7.35 10.17 20.86
C ARG A 217 -6.92 10.92 19.60
N LEU A 218 -7.85 11.62 18.99
CA LEU A 218 -7.56 12.58 17.92
C LEU A 218 -6.74 13.75 18.49
N ILE A 219 -5.50 13.93 18.02
CA ILE A 219 -4.60 15.01 18.46
C ILE A 219 -4.44 16.11 17.43
N TYR A 220 -4.77 15.83 16.17
CA TYR A 220 -4.79 16.82 15.09
C TYR A 220 -5.83 16.44 14.03
N LYS A 221 -6.52 17.44 13.51
CA LYS A 221 -7.39 17.36 12.33
C LYS A 221 -7.20 18.60 11.47
N SER A 222 -6.87 18.40 10.19
CA SER A 222 -6.87 19.51 9.22
C SER A 222 -8.29 19.96 8.91
N GLY A 223 -8.44 21.16 8.32
CA GLY A 223 -9.67 21.54 7.64
C GLY A 223 -10.01 20.58 6.49
N ASP A 224 -11.19 20.78 5.89
CA ASP A 224 -11.55 20.05 4.68
C ASP A 224 -10.62 20.49 3.54
N LEU A 225 -9.83 19.56 3.02
CA LEU A 225 -8.84 19.80 1.98
C LEU A 225 -9.44 20.24 0.64
N TRP A 226 -10.75 20.01 0.43
CA TRP A 226 -11.46 20.52 -0.75
C TRP A 226 -11.81 22.00 -0.67
N THR A 227 -11.96 22.52 0.56
CA THR A 227 -12.30 23.93 0.79
C THR A 227 -11.08 24.81 1.05
N HIS A 228 -9.97 24.21 1.43
CA HIS A 228 -8.69 24.88 1.67
C HIS A 228 -7.65 24.27 0.75
N ARG A 229 -7.16 25.07 -0.16
CA ARG A 229 -6.21 24.77 -1.25
C ARG A 229 -5.32 23.56 -0.99
N TYR A 230 -5.36 22.59 -1.90
CA TYR A 230 -4.43 21.47 -2.02
C TYR A 230 -2.94 21.88 -1.94
N GLU A 231 -2.67 23.17 -2.15
CA GLU A 231 -1.35 23.79 -2.13
C GLU A 231 -0.66 23.70 -0.76
N ASP A 232 -1.40 23.60 0.36
CA ASP A 232 -0.80 23.64 1.70
C ASP A 232 -0.31 22.26 2.20
N LEU A 233 -0.65 21.17 1.53
CA LEU A 233 -0.28 19.81 1.96
C LEU A 233 0.66 19.06 0.99
N TYR A 234 0.68 19.41 -0.29
CA TYR A 234 1.35 18.60 -1.30
C TYR A 234 2.14 19.37 -2.36
N TYR A 235 2.28 20.70 -2.23
CA TYR A 235 3.09 21.53 -3.12
C TYR A 235 4.02 22.47 -2.35
#